data_1254bcd8d64c3189449ec94c4425abc5
#
_entry.id   1254bcd8d64c3189449ec94c4425abc5
#
_cell.length_a   1.000
_cell.length_b   1.000
_cell.length_c   1.000
_cell.angle_alpha   90.00
_cell.angle_beta   90.00
_cell.angle_gamma   90.00
#
_symmetry.space_group_name_H-M   'P 1'
#
loop_
_entity.id
_entity.type
_entity.pdbx_description
1 polymer ?
#
loop_
_entity_poly.entity_id
_entity_poly.type
_entity_poly.pdbx_seq_one_letter_code
_entity_poly.pdbx_strand_id
1 'polypeptide(L)'
;MLKECSVNVPGKIIITGEHSVLQGCPAIAAACSRYVTNHLTANDTDKIEFLDKEPQPPVAYKLLNQAMEEFKRYFNLPSGVTMEFSSTLPIGSGMGSSAAVASAAFAGLCMITENRIAPEAMLESVIRCENIIHGTSSGLDPAAVIYGGMVKKANGKITPRPLSIPLQFYIVNTGKPECSTGEAVAEAKKHFTPSLISRFTETAEKIEQHLETGDLASIIADVQENEKLLEAIGVVPVRVQDFARKAESLGMGFKISGAGAVCGDCGGIGLLFIPEGQQAKAEELCLSCGYTMDPVQFHIGGLPCLA
;
A
#
# COMPACT_ATOMS: atom_id res chain seq x y z
N MET A 1 -12.06 1.81 -30.05
CA MET A 1 -11.45 2.77 -29.08
C MET A 1 -12.55 3.68 -28.54
N LEU A 2 -12.64 3.80 -27.24
CA LEU A 2 -13.61 4.68 -26.58
C LEU A 2 -13.20 6.16 -26.75
N LYS A 3 -14.17 7.07 -26.65
CA LYS A 3 -13.89 8.51 -26.65
C LYS A 3 -13.29 8.96 -25.32
N GLU A 4 -13.75 8.37 -24.23
CA GLU A 4 -13.31 8.64 -22.87
C GLU A 4 -13.54 7.43 -21.99
N CYS A 5 -12.76 7.31 -20.91
CA CYS A 5 -12.95 6.34 -19.85
C CYS A 5 -12.32 6.84 -18.54
N SER A 6 -12.73 6.23 -17.43
CA SER A 6 -12.09 6.46 -16.13
C SER A 6 -11.74 5.14 -15.47
N VAL A 7 -10.60 5.10 -14.81
CA VAL A 7 -10.18 3.97 -13.99
C VAL A 7 -9.82 4.45 -12.59
N ASN A 8 -10.32 3.71 -11.59
CA ASN A 8 -9.96 3.89 -10.19
C ASN A 8 -9.04 2.74 -9.78
N VAL A 9 -7.83 3.06 -9.40
CA VAL A 9 -6.84 2.08 -8.94
C VAL A 9 -6.66 2.26 -7.44
N PRO A 10 -6.85 1.20 -6.63
CA PRO A 10 -6.72 1.30 -5.19
C PRO A 10 -5.27 1.56 -4.78
N GLY A 11 -5.09 2.23 -3.65
CA GLY A 11 -3.84 2.17 -2.91
C GLY A 11 -3.68 0.84 -2.20
N LYS A 12 -2.54 0.65 -1.56
CA LYS A 12 -2.25 -0.53 -0.73
C LYS A 12 -1.81 -0.13 0.68
N ILE A 13 -1.93 -1.07 1.57
CA ILE A 13 -1.35 -1.03 2.92
C ILE A 13 -0.57 -2.33 3.16
N ILE A 14 0.48 -2.25 3.95
CA ILE A 14 1.19 -3.46 4.41
C ILE A 14 0.56 -3.89 5.73
N ILE A 15 0.01 -5.10 5.74
CA ILE A 15 -0.61 -5.67 6.94
C ILE A 15 0.47 -6.26 7.86
N THR A 16 1.44 -6.95 7.27
CA THR A 16 2.58 -7.53 7.98
C THR A 16 3.72 -7.82 7.00
N GLY A 17 4.93 -8.00 7.54
CA GLY A 17 6.11 -8.35 6.74
C GLY A 17 7.01 -7.16 6.43
N GLU A 18 6.72 -5.96 6.97
CA GLU A 18 7.63 -4.83 6.90
C GLU A 18 9.02 -5.26 7.35
N HIS A 19 10.05 -4.89 6.60
CA HIS A 19 11.46 -5.27 6.84
C HIS A 19 11.71 -6.78 6.91
N SER A 20 10.88 -7.57 7.60
CA SER A 20 11.08 -9.01 7.81
C SER A 20 11.00 -9.82 6.50
N VAL A 21 10.31 -9.32 5.50
CA VAL A 21 10.29 -9.92 4.15
C VAL A 21 11.68 -10.01 3.52
N LEU A 22 12.58 -9.11 3.89
CA LEU A 22 13.99 -9.11 3.46
C LEU A 22 14.81 -10.21 4.15
N GLN A 23 14.28 -10.80 5.22
CA GLN A 23 14.83 -11.95 5.95
C GLN A 23 14.16 -13.27 5.55
N GLY A 24 13.27 -13.24 4.54
CA GLY A 24 12.55 -14.41 4.04
C GLY A 24 11.20 -14.68 4.73
N CYS A 25 10.79 -13.86 5.69
CA CYS A 25 9.46 -13.99 6.31
C CYS A 25 8.36 -13.70 5.29
N PRO A 26 7.15 -14.25 5.47
CA PRO A 26 6.00 -13.86 4.68
C PRO A 26 5.67 -12.37 4.86
N ALA A 27 5.19 -11.74 3.77
CA ALA A 27 4.63 -10.40 3.81
C ALA A 27 3.24 -10.40 3.20
N ILE A 28 2.34 -9.63 3.80
CA ILE A 28 0.96 -9.48 3.36
C ILE A 28 0.68 -8.00 3.15
N ALA A 29 0.20 -7.67 1.95
CA ALA A 29 -0.34 -6.37 1.63
C ALA A 29 -1.78 -6.52 1.16
N ALA A 30 -2.57 -5.48 1.32
CA ALA A 30 -3.94 -5.45 0.87
C ALA A 30 -4.26 -4.15 0.15
N ALA A 31 -5.09 -4.23 -0.88
CA ALA A 31 -5.67 -3.07 -1.53
C ALA A 31 -6.68 -2.38 -0.59
N CYS A 32 -6.73 -1.06 -0.61
CA CYS A 32 -7.58 -0.29 0.27
C CYS A 32 -8.43 0.75 -0.48
N SER A 33 -9.53 1.19 0.14
CA SER A 33 -10.50 2.14 -0.41
C SER A 33 -10.01 3.59 -0.41
N ARG A 34 -8.79 3.79 -0.87
CA ARG A 34 -8.21 5.07 -1.29
C ARG A 34 -7.66 4.89 -2.69
N TYR A 35 -7.87 5.85 -3.59
CA TYR A 35 -7.71 5.61 -5.02
C TYR A 35 -6.85 6.66 -5.69
N VAL A 36 -6.13 6.22 -6.71
CA VAL A 36 -5.70 7.05 -7.83
C VAL A 36 -6.73 6.89 -8.93
N THR A 37 -7.32 7.99 -9.35
CA THR A 37 -8.22 8.04 -10.49
C THR A 37 -7.48 8.59 -11.70
N ASN A 38 -7.57 7.93 -12.83
CA ASN A 38 -7.12 8.43 -14.11
C ASN A 38 -8.32 8.53 -15.06
N HIS A 39 -8.60 9.74 -15.51
CA HIS A 39 -9.57 10.00 -16.56
C HIS A 39 -8.84 10.18 -17.89
N LEU A 40 -9.24 9.42 -18.90
CA LEU A 40 -8.63 9.44 -20.23
C LEU A 40 -9.60 9.93 -21.26
N THR A 41 -9.14 10.83 -22.12
CA THR A 41 -9.88 11.32 -23.29
C THR A 41 -9.03 11.13 -24.55
N ALA A 42 -9.61 10.48 -25.56
CA ALA A 42 -8.97 10.34 -26.87
C ALA A 42 -8.98 11.71 -27.60
N ASN A 43 -7.83 12.15 -28.09
CA ASN A 43 -7.68 13.37 -28.87
C ASN A 43 -6.49 13.27 -29.85
N ASP A 44 -6.05 14.38 -30.40
CA ASP A 44 -4.98 14.40 -31.41
C ASP A 44 -3.56 14.58 -30.82
N THR A 45 -3.46 14.85 -29.52
CA THR A 45 -2.18 15.09 -28.84
C THR A 45 -2.14 14.43 -27.46
N ASP A 46 -0.97 13.91 -27.10
CA ASP A 46 -0.74 13.37 -25.75
C ASP A 46 -0.62 14.50 -24.74
N LYS A 47 -1.32 14.36 -23.61
CA LYS A 47 -1.25 15.28 -22.49
C LYS A 47 -1.35 14.52 -21.17
N ILE A 48 -0.57 14.92 -20.19
CA ILE A 48 -0.61 14.38 -18.83
C ILE A 48 -0.82 15.54 -17.86
N GLU A 49 -1.89 15.46 -17.09
CA GLU A 49 -2.27 16.45 -16.09
C GLU A 49 -2.49 15.80 -14.73
N PHE A 50 -2.07 16.49 -13.68
CA PHE A 50 -2.41 16.14 -12.32
C PHE A 50 -3.34 17.22 -11.78
N LEU A 51 -4.51 16.81 -11.29
CA LEU A 51 -5.55 17.73 -10.82
C LEU A 51 -5.34 18.13 -9.35
N ASP A 52 -4.41 17.48 -8.66
CA ASP A 52 -4.04 17.81 -7.29
C ASP A 52 -3.33 19.17 -7.23
N LYS A 53 -3.56 19.92 -6.16
CA LYS A 53 -3.06 21.29 -6.00
C LYS A 53 -1.55 21.40 -5.87
N GLU A 54 -0.87 20.31 -5.49
CA GLU A 54 0.58 20.29 -5.32
C GLU A 54 1.30 19.89 -6.61
N PRO A 55 2.41 20.58 -6.97
CA PRO A 55 3.21 20.21 -8.13
C PRO A 55 3.75 18.79 -7.97
N GLN A 56 3.53 17.96 -8.98
CA GLN A 56 4.04 16.59 -8.96
C GLN A 56 5.56 16.59 -9.24
N PRO A 57 6.31 15.71 -8.54
CA PRO A 57 7.74 15.61 -8.75
C PRO A 57 8.06 15.10 -10.18
N PRO A 58 9.18 15.48 -10.78
CA PRO A 58 9.58 15.03 -12.13
C PRO A 58 9.61 13.51 -12.30
N VAL A 59 9.79 12.78 -11.21
CA VAL A 59 9.79 11.31 -11.20
C VAL A 59 8.41 10.73 -11.54
N ALA A 60 7.32 11.43 -11.24
CA ALA A 60 5.97 11.00 -11.60
C ALA A 60 5.79 10.93 -13.13
N TYR A 61 6.29 11.92 -13.84
CA TYR A 61 6.26 11.93 -15.32
C TYR A 61 7.13 10.83 -15.92
N LYS A 62 8.29 10.53 -15.32
CA LYS A 62 9.13 9.40 -15.76
C LYS A 62 8.39 8.07 -15.59
N LEU A 63 7.67 7.91 -14.49
CA LEU A 63 6.86 6.73 -14.22
C LEU A 63 5.77 6.54 -15.28
N LEU A 64 5.05 7.63 -15.61
CA LEU A 64 3.99 7.61 -16.62
C LEU A 64 4.51 7.32 -18.02
N ASN A 65 5.61 7.96 -18.41
CA ASN A 65 6.26 7.65 -19.68
C ASN A 65 6.67 6.18 -19.78
N GLN A 66 7.20 5.61 -18.69
CA GLN A 66 7.53 4.19 -18.66
C GLN A 66 6.27 3.31 -18.76
N ALA A 67 5.18 3.67 -18.11
CA ALA A 67 3.93 2.92 -18.22
C ALA A 67 3.40 2.91 -19.67
N MET A 68 3.53 4.02 -20.39
CA MET A 68 3.20 4.10 -21.81
C MET A 68 4.13 3.21 -22.67
N GLU A 69 5.45 3.20 -22.38
CA GLU A 69 6.39 2.30 -23.08
C GLU A 69 6.11 0.81 -22.77
N GLU A 70 5.76 0.50 -21.54
CA GLU A 70 5.35 -0.87 -21.18
C GLU A 70 4.06 -1.29 -21.88
N PHE A 71 3.08 -0.37 -22.03
CA PHE A 71 1.86 -0.64 -22.79
C PHE A 71 2.17 -0.95 -24.27
N LYS A 72 3.11 -0.25 -24.90
CA LYS A 72 3.55 -0.46 -26.29
C LYS A 72 4.13 -1.86 -26.55
N ARG A 73 4.55 -2.57 -25.50
CA ARG A 73 5.07 -3.95 -25.64
C ARG A 73 3.99 -4.96 -25.99
N TYR A 74 2.74 -4.63 -25.72
CA TYR A 74 1.59 -5.51 -25.91
C TYR A 74 0.61 -4.96 -26.94
N PHE A 75 0.47 -3.64 -27.03
CA PHE A 75 -0.58 -2.99 -27.79
C PHE A 75 -0.05 -1.73 -28.50
N ASN A 76 -0.79 -1.28 -29.52
CA ASN A 76 -0.51 0.00 -30.15
C ASN A 76 -1.05 1.14 -29.28
N LEU A 77 -0.25 2.17 -29.06
CA LEU A 77 -0.72 3.40 -28.45
C LEU A 77 -1.73 4.10 -29.37
N PRO A 78 -2.78 4.70 -28.83
CA PRO A 78 -3.64 5.60 -29.61
C PRO A 78 -2.84 6.82 -30.09
N SER A 79 -3.35 7.48 -31.13
CA SER A 79 -2.68 8.63 -31.77
C SER A 79 -2.62 9.89 -30.90
N GLY A 80 -3.35 9.95 -29.81
CA GLY A 80 -3.33 11.01 -28.83
C GLY A 80 -4.27 10.71 -27.68
N VAL A 81 -3.80 10.89 -26.46
CA VAL A 81 -4.56 10.67 -25.23
C VAL A 81 -4.23 11.74 -24.20
N THR A 82 -5.24 12.39 -23.66
CA THR A 82 -5.12 13.17 -22.44
C THR A 82 -5.38 12.24 -21.25
N MET A 83 -4.47 12.25 -20.27
CA MET A 83 -4.60 11.58 -18.99
C MET A 83 -4.68 12.60 -17.86
N GLU A 84 -5.76 12.56 -17.08
CA GLU A 84 -5.98 13.45 -15.95
C GLU A 84 -5.99 12.62 -14.66
N PHE A 85 -5.02 12.86 -13.80
CA PHE A 85 -4.85 12.12 -12.54
C PHE A 85 -5.37 12.92 -11.36
N SER A 86 -6.09 12.27 -10.47
CA SER A 86 -6.41 12.74 -9.11
C SER A 86 -6.19 11.63 -8.09
N SER A 87 -5.92 12.00 -6.83
CA SER A 87 -5.60 11.01 -5.79
C SER A 87 -6.27 11.34 -4.47
N THR A 88 -6.80 10.30 -3.80
CA THR A 88 -7.22 10.33 -2.39
C THR A 88 -6.18 9.68 -1.47
N LEU A 89 -5.03 9.25 -2.03
CA LEU A 89 -3.92 8.71 -1.24
C LEU A 89 -3.14 9.86 -0.59
N PRO A 90 -2.86 9.81 0.71
CA PRO A 90 -1.99 10.78 1.35
C PRO A 90 -0.59 10.74 0.73
N ILE A 91 -0.05 11.91 0.36
CA ILE A 91 1.25 12.01 -0.31
C ILE A 91 2.36 11.52 0.63
N GLY A 92 3.26 10.66 0.11
CA GLY A 92 4.42 10.16 0.86
C GLY A 92 4.08 9.20 2.00
N SER A 93 2.85 8.70 2.06
CA SER A 93 2.35 7.85 3.15
C SER A 93 2.77 6.38 3.07
N GLY A 94 3.48 5.96 2.03
CA GLY A 94 3.80 4.53 1.83
C GLY A 94 2.62 3.67 1.36
N MET A 95 1.51 4.29 0.93
CA MET A 95 0.31 3.60 0.46
C MET A 95 0.36 3.12 -1.00
N GLY A 96 1.55 2.96 -1.59
CA GLY A 96 1.72 2.42 -2.94
C GLY A 96 1.31 3.39 -4.06
N SER A 97 1.42 4.71 -3.83
CA SER A 97 1.01 5.74 -4.80
C SER A 97 1.67 5.57 -6.17
N SER A 98 2.98 5.26 -6.22
CA SER A 98 3.69 5.06 -7.49
C SER A 98 3.16 3.85 -8.26
N ALA A 99 2.96 2.71 -7.58
CA ALA A 99 2.36 1.51 -8.18
C ALA A 99 0.92 1.79 -8.67
N ALA A 100 0.13 2.54 -7.89
CA ALA A 100 -1.23 2.90 -8.27
C ALA A 100 -1.26 3.84 -9.49
N VAL A 101 -0.38 4.85 -9.55
CA VAL A 101 -0.26 5.77 -10.71
C VAL A 101 0.16 5.03 -11.98
N ALA A 102 1.20 4.17 -11.90
CA ALA A 102 1.64 3.38 -13.05
C ALA A 102 0.53 2.42 -13.52
N SER A 103 -0.14 1.77 -12.57
CA SER A 103 -1.27 0.87 -12.88
C SER A 103 -2.45 1.63 -13.48
N ALA A 104 -2.75 2.85 -13.00
CA ALA A 104 -3.83 3.67 -13.53
C ALA A 104 -3.58 4.15 -14.95
N ALA A 105 -2.33 4.48 -15.28
CA ALA A 105 -1.94 4.82 -16.65
C ALA A 105 -2.10 3.60 -17.56
N PHE A 106 -1.53 2.46 -17.20
CA PHE A 106 -1.58 1.24 -18.00
C PHE A 106 -3.03 0.72 -18.17
N ALA A 107 -3.78 0.63 -17.07
CA ALA A 107 -5.16 0.16 -17.10
C ALA A 107 -6.08 1.10 -17.90
N GLY A 108 -5.88 2.42 -17.75
CA GLY A 108 -6.63 3.41 -18.52
C GLY A 108 -6.38 3.26 -20.03
N LEU A 109 -5.12 3.06 -20.45
CA LEU A 109 -4.78 2.78 -21.85
C LEU A 109 -5.42 1.48 -22.35
N CYS A 110 -5.43 0.41 -21.54
CA CYS A 110 -6.16 -0.81 -21.90
C CYS A 110 -7.65 -0.54 -22.09
N MET A 111 -8.27 0.20 -21.19
CA MET A 111 -9.70 0.48 -21.25
C MET A 111 -10.08 1.34 -22.46
N ILE A 112 -9.37 2.45 -22.71
CA ILE A 112 -9.70 3.34 -23.82
C ILE A 112 -9.50 2.68 -25.18
N THR A 113 -8.55 1.76 -25.27
CA THR A 113 -8.27 0.96 -26.48
C THR A 113 -9.06 -0.36 -26.54
N GLU A 114 -9.90 -0.63 -25.53
CA GLU A 114 -10.70 -1.87 -25.39
C GLU A 114 -9.84 -3.15 -25.38
N ASN A 115 -8.61 -3.04 -24.93
CA ASN A 115 -7.70 -4.17 -24.77
C ASN A 115 -7.84 -4.83 -23.39
N ARG A 116 -7.47 -6.11 -23.31
CA ARG A 116 -7.36 -6.88 -22.08
C ARG A 116 -5.94 -7.41 -21.92
N ILE A 117 -5.48 -7.53 -20.69
CA ILE A 117 -4.13 -8.04 -20.39
C ILE A 117 -4.17 -9.06 -19.26
N ALA A 118 -3.32 -10.09 -19.37
CA ALA A 118 -3.15 -11.03 -18.27
C ALA A 118 -2.59 -10.33 -17.02
N PRO A 119 -3.12 -10.63 -15.83
CA PRO A 119 -2.68 -10.00 -14.59
C PRO A 119 -1.17 -10.07 -14.36
N GLU A 120 -0.55 -11.19 -14.70
CA GLU A 120 0.89 -11.41 -14.55
C GLU A 120 1.70 -10.49 -15.48
N ALA A 121 1.27 -10.31 -16.71
CA ALA A 121 1.92 -9.42 -17.67
C ALA A 121 1.82 -7.96 -17.25
N MET A 122 0.68 -7.55 -16.71
CA MET A 122 0.51 -6.22 -16.12
C MET A 122 1.40 -6.04 -14.89
N LEU A 123 1.45 -7.03 -14.00
CA LEU A 123 2.29 -7.01 -12.81
C LEU A 123 3.77 -6.82 -13.17
N GLU A 124 4.28 -7.59 -14.13
CA GLU A 124 5.65 -7.44 -14.61
C GLU A 124 5.93 -6.03 -15.15
N SER A 125 4.98 -5.46 -15.91
CA SER A 125 5.10 -4.13 -16.47
C SER A 125 5.16 -3.06 -15.39
N VAL A 126 4.28 -3.13 -14.40
CA VAL A 126 4.26 -2.17 -13.29
C VAL A 126 5.49 -2.31 -12.39
N ILE A 127 6.01 -3.53 -12.18
CA ILE A 127 7.30 -3.75 -11.48
C ILE A 127 8.43 -3.04 -12.24
N ARG A 128 8.48 -3.11 -13.57
CA ARG A 128 9.49 -2.37 -14.36
C ARG A 128 9.36 -0.85 -14.22
N CYS A 129 8.13 -0.34 -14.13
CA CYS A 129 7.88 1.08 -13.84
C CYS A 129 8.41 1.47 -12.45
N GLU A 130 8.11 0.68 -11.43
CA GLU A 130 8.57 0.89 -10.06
C GLU A 130 10.09 0.89 -9.91
N ASN A 131 10.77 0.02 -10.68
CA ASN A 131 12.24 -0.08 -10.67
C ASN A 131 12.93 1.22 -11.08
N ILE A 132 12.28 2.06 -11.88
CA ILE A 132 12.83 3.39 -12.28
C ILE A 132 12.90 4.34 -11.08
N ILE A 133 11.96 4.20 -10.13
CA ILE A 133 11.88 5.07 -8.95
C ILE A 133 12.71 4.50 -7.80
N HIS A 134 12.56 3.19 -7.55
CA HIS A 134 13.05 2.54 -6.33
C HIS A 134 14.29 1.66 -6.56
N GLY A 135 14.77 1.56 -7.81
CA GLY A 135 15.86 0.67 -8.22
C GLY A 135 15.45 -0.80 -8.26
N THR A 136 14.82 -1.30 -7.22
CA THR A 136 14.32 -2.70 -7.16
C THR A 136 12.99 -2.74 -6.44
N SER A 137 11.95 -3.13 -7.14
CA SER A 137 10.62 -3.36 -6.57
C SER A 137 10.49 -4.79 -6.07
N SER A 138 9.89 -4.95 -4.89
CA SER A 138 9.54 -6.28 -4.37
C SER A 138 8.38 -6.93 -5.13
N GLY A 139 7.65 -6.16 -5.92
CA GLY A 139 6.43 -6.55 -6.61
C GLY A 139 5.18 -6.63 -5.70
N LEU A 140 5.34 -6.49 -4.40
CA LEU A 140 4.21 -6.60 -3.45
C LEU A 140 3.20 -5.46 -3.61
N ASP A 141 3.70 -4.21 -3.74
CA ASP A 141 2.86 -3.03 -3.93
C ASP A 141 2.09 -3.09 -5.27
N PRO A 142 2.78 -3.33 -6.42
CA PRO A 142 2.09 -3.55 -7.70
C PRO A 142 1.05 -4.66 -7.64
N ALA A 143 1.38 -5.79 -7.02
CA ALA A 143 0.44 -6.91 -6.94
C ALA A 143 -0.83 -6.55 -6.16
N ALA A 144 -0.69 -5.89 -5.01
CA ALA A 144 -1.84 -5.49 -4.20
C ALA A 144 -2.79 -4.58 -4.98
N VAL A 145 -2.27 -3.57 -5.70
CA VAL A 145 -3.12 -2.62 -6.44
C VAL A 145 -3.73 -3.23 -7.71
N ILE A 146 -3.07 -4.22 -8.34
CA ILE A 146 -3.55 -4.87 -9.57
C ILE A 146 -4.58 -5.95 -9.26
N TYR A 147 -4.26 -6.87 -8.35
CA TYR A 147 -5.15 -7.99 -8.03
C TYR A 147 -6.33 -7.58 -7.13
N GLY A 148 -6.17 -6.50 -6.37
CA GLY A 148 -7.13 -6.18 -5.30
C GLY A 148 -7.09 -7.23 -4.18
N GLY A 149 -7.97 -7.06 -3.18
CA GLY A 149 -8.00 -7.97 -2.05
C GLY A 149 -6.68 -7.98 -1.27
N MET A 150 -6.27 -9.16 -0.87
CA MET A 150 -5.03 -9.39 -0.14
C MET A 150 -4.01 -10.13 -1.04
N VAL A 151 -2.74 -9.82 -0.92
CA VAL A 151 -1.65 -10.53 -1.58
C VAL A 151 -0.62 -10.97 -0.56
N LYS A 152 -0.17 -12.21 -0.67
CA LYS A 152 0.91 -12.78 0.16
C LYS A 152 2.16 -12.95 -0.68
N LYS A 153 3.29 -12.47 -0.17
CA LYS A 153 4.61 -12.79 -0.68
C LYS A 153 5.31 -13.74 0.27
N ALA A 154 5.66 -14.93 -0.21
CA ALA A 154 6.41 -15.92 0.53
C ALA A 154 7.29 -16.74 -0.45
N ASN A 155 8.52 -17.07 -0.05
CA ASN A 155 9.46 -17.87 -0.85
C ASN A 155 9.65 -17.31 -2.27
N GLY A 156 9.72 -16.00 -2.42
CA GLY A 156 9.89 -15.32 -3.70
C GLY A 156 8.64 -15.28 -4.60
N LYS A 157 7.54 -15.92 -4.21
CA LYS A 157 6.27 -15.93 -4.95
C LYS A 157 5.27 -14.96 -4.35
N ILE A 158 4.51 -14.29 -5.21
CA ILE A 158 3.35 -13.49 -4.84
C ILE A 158 2.10 -14.27 -5.20
N THR A 159 1.20 -14.43 -4.24
CA THR A 159 -0.05 -15.18 -4.40
C THR A 159 -1.21 -14.28 -3.99
N PRO A 160 -2.16 -13.98 -4.89
CA PRO A 160 -3.41 -13.34 -4.51
C PRO A 160 -4.19 -14.18 -3.50
N ARG A 161 -4.79 -13.52 -2.52
CA ARG A 161 -5.66 -14.10 -1.52
C ARG A 161 -6.98 -13.34 -1.52
N PRO A 162 -8.10 -13.95 -1.88
CA PRO A 162 -9.38 -13.27 -1.82
C PRO A 162 -9.71 -12.90 -0.37
N LEU A 163 -10.11 -11.66 -0.16
CA LEU A 163 -10.71 -11.22 1.10
C LEU A 163 -12.22 -11.40 0.98
N SER A 164 -12.78 -12.27 1.80
CA SER A 164 -14.21 -12.60 1.76
C SER A 164 -15.05 -11.71 2.69
N ILE A 165 -14.42 -10.95 3.57
CA ILE A 165 -15.09 -10.21 4.64
C ILE A 165 -14.72 -8.74 4.57
N PRO A 166 -15.70 -7.81 4.52
CA PRO A 166 -15.43 -6.38 4.61
C PRO A 166 -15.03 -6.02 6.05
N LEU A 167 -13.74 -6.07 6.34
CA LEU A 167 -13.19 -5.54 7.58
C LEU A 167 -12.94 -4.05 7.44
N GLN A 168 -13.48 -3.27 8.37
CA GLN A 168 -13.18 -1.86 8.52
C GLN A 168 -12.00 -1.71 9.48
N PHE A 169 -11.04 -0.89 9.08
CA PHE A 169 -9.92 -0.44 9.91
C PHE A 169 -9.70 1.04 9.69
N TYR A 170 -8.79 1.62 10.44
CA TYR A 170 -8.46 3.04 10.33
C TYR A 170 -6.99 3.21 9.98
N ILE A 171 -6.71 4.18 9.12
CA ILE A 171 -5.37 4.69 8.92
C ILE A 171 -5.14 5.80 9.92
N VAL A 172 -4.09 5.69 10.71
CA VAL A 172 -3.62 6.74 11.61
C VAL A 172 -2.39 7.39 10.99
N ASN A 173 -2.44 8.69 10.76
CA ASN A 173 -1.30 9.45 10.28
C ASN A 173 -0.53 10.01 11.50
N THR A 174 0.66 9.47 11.74
CA THR A 174 1.54 9.91 12.83
C THR A 174 2.48 11.04 12.42
N GLY A 175 2.44 11.47 11.16
CA GLY A 175 3.31 12.48 10.57
C GLY A 175 4.37 11.90 9.63
N LYS A 176 5.03 12.77 8.88
CA LYS A 176 6.05 12.38 7.91
C LYS A 176 7.33 11.93 8.62
N PRO A 177 7.85 10.73 8.35
CA PRO A 177 9.14 10.27 8.87
C PRO A 177 10.29 11.23 8.53
N GLU A 178 11.21 11.42 9.46
CA GLU A 178 12.39 12.26 9.25
C GLU A 178 13.55 11.50 8.57
N CYS A 179 13.49 10.17 8.56
CA CYS A 179 14.46 9.32 7.87
C CYS A 179 13.88 8.70 6.59
N SER A 180 14.76 8.31 5.68
CA SER A 180 14.38 7.59 4.47
C SER A 180 14.05 6.12 4.74
N THR A 181 13.28 5.51 3.84
CA THR A 181 13.04 4.05 3.85
C THR A 181 14.34 3.24 3.86
N GLY A 182 15.37 3.71 3.11
CA GLY A 182 16.66 3.04 3.06
C GLY A 182 17.39 3.01 4.41
N GLU A 183 17.34 4.12 5.14
CA GLU A 183 17.93 4.21 6.50
C GLU A 183 17.19 3.29 7.48
N ALA A 184 15.85 3.28 7.43
CA ALA A 184 15.04 2.38 8.26
C ALA A 184 15.34 0.90 7.96
N VAL A 185 15.45 0.52 6.70
CA VAL A 185 15.82 -0.85 6.28
C VAL A 185 17.23 -1.22 6.75
N ALA A 186 18.19 -0.31 6.61
CA ALA A 186 19.57 -0.55 7.03
C ALA A 186 19.70 -0.74 8.56
N GLU A 187 18.92 0.02 9.33
CA GLU A 187 18.88 -0.11 10.78
C GLU A 187 18.21 -1.42 11.20
N ALA A 188 17.00 -1.67 10.72
CA ALA A 188 16.23 -2.89 11.02
C ALA A 188 17.07 -4.17 10.82
N LYS A 189 17.86 -4.20 9.74
CA LYS A 189 18.70 -5.36 9.40
C LYS A 189 19.67 -5.74 10.51
N LYS A 190 20.12 -4.81 11.34
CA LYS A 190 21.08 -5.04 12.42
C LYS A 190 20.48 -5.79 13.62
N HIS A 191 19.15 -5.75 13.75
CA HIS A 191 18.43 -6.25 14.93
C HIS A 191 17.80 -7.64 14.72
N PHE A 192 17.76 -8.13 13.50
CA PHE A 192 17.17 -9.45 13.24
C PHE A 192 18.00 -10.60 13.85
N THR A 193 17.33 -11.40 14.65
CA THR A 193 17.85 -12.65 15.22
C THR A 193 17.00 -13.82 14.71
N PRO A 194 17.50 -15.07 14.75
CA PRO A 194 16.70 -16.24 14.38
C PRO A 194 15.35 -16.32 15.11
N SER A 195 15.34 -15.95 16.41
CA SER A 195 14.13 -15.92 17.22
C SER A 195 13.13 -14.87 16.73
N LEU A 196 13.58 -13.64 16.38
CA LEU A 196 12.70 -12.61 15.82
C LEU A 196 12.15 -13.02 14.45
N ILE A 197 12.98 -13.63 13.60
CA ILE A 197 12.55 -14.14 12.29
C ILE A 197 11.43 -15.18 12.46
N SER A 198 11.57 -16.11 13.42
CA SER A 198 10.51 -17.09 13.72
C SER A 198 9.22 -16.42 14.18
N ARG A 199 9.30 -15.45 15.09
CA ARG A 199 8.13 -14.72 15.60
C ARG A 199 7.45 -13.90 14.51
N PHE A 200 8.19 -13.19 13.65
CA PHE A 200 7.61 -12.49 12.49
C PHE A 200 6.89 -13.45 11.55
N THR A 201 7.46 -14.64 11.30
CA THR A 201 6.84 -15.66 10.45
C THR A 201 5.54 -16.16 11.07
N GLU A 202 5.57 -16.56 12.33
CA GLU A 202 4.38 -17.04 13.06
C GLU A 202 3.27 -15.98 13.13
N THR A 203 3.64 -14.72 13.40
CA THR A 203 2.69 -13.61 13.46
C THR A 203 2.06 -13.35 12.08
N ALA A 204 2.85 -13.41 11.00
CA ALA A 204 2.33 -13.22 9.65
C ALA A 204 1.34 -14.34 9.25
N GLU A 205 1.62 -15.58 9.64
CA GLU A 205 0.72 -16.73 9.38
C GLU A 205 -0.59 -16.62 10.17
N LYS A 206 -0.54 -16.19 11.42
CA LYS A 206 -1.72 -15.94 12.25
C LYS A 206 -2.58 -14.81 11.68
N ILE A 207 -1.96 -13.68 11.32
CA ILE A 207 -2.65 -12.56 10.68
C ILE A 207 -3.39 -13.03 9.42
N GLU A 208 -2.73 -13.81 8.54
CA GLU A 208 -3.37 -14.36 7.34
C GLU A 208 -4.63 -15.16 7.71
N GLN A 209 -4.49 -16.11 8.63
CA GLN A 209 -5.59 -16.96 9.06
C GLN A 209 -6.76 -16.18 9.66
N HIS A 210 -6.48 -15.20 10.52
CA HIS A 210 -7.53 -14.44 11.19
C HIS A 210 -8.19 -13.40 10.27
N LEU A 211 -7.47 -12.88 9.27
CA LEU A 211 -8.06 -12.06 8.20
C LEU A 211 -9.01 -12.87 7.30
N GLU A 212 -8.68 -14.13 7.02
CA GLU A 212 -9.56 -15.02 6.24
C GLU A 212 -10.87 -15.36 6.99
N THR A 213 -10.80 -15.49 8.31
CA THR A 213 -11.97 -15.79 9.15
C THR A 213 -12.73 -14.56 9.63
N GLY A 214 -12.10 -13.36 9.57
CA GLY A 214 -12.68 -12.11 10.07
C GLY A 214 -12.76 -12.02 11.60
N ASP A 215 -11.95 -12.80 12.33
CA ASP A 215 -11.86 -12.74 13.79
C ASP A 215 -11.14 -11.47 14.23
N LEU A 216 -11.91 -10.41 14.42
CA LEU A 216 -11.39 -9.09 14.80
C LEU A 216 -10.59 -9.12 16.11
N ALA A 217 -11.00 -9.92 17.10
CA ALA A 217 -10.29 -9.97 18.38
C ALA A 217 -8.88 -10.57 18.21
N SER A 218 -8.77 -11.64 17.45
CA SER A 218 -7.48 -12.26 17.12
C SER A 218 -6.64 -11.37 16.22
N ILE A 219 -7.24 -10.68 15.23
CA ILE A 219 -6.54 -9.69 14.40
C ILE A 219 -5.94 -8.58 15.26
N ILE A 220 -6.69 -8.03 16.23
CA ILE A 220 -6.20 -7.01 17.15
C ILE A 220 -4.97 -7.51 17.92
N ALA A 221 -5.03 -8.72 18.48
CA ALA A 221 -3.91 -9.31 19.23
C ALA A 221 -2.67 -9.54 18.36
N ASP A 222 -2.85 -10.03 17.13
CA ASP A 222 -1.75 -10.25 16.20
C ASP A 222 -1.11 -8.94 15.72
N VAL A 223 -1.91 -7.90 15.51
CA VAL A 223 -1.44 -6.56 15.14
C VAL A 223 -0.62 -5.94 16.27
N GLN A 224 -1.04 -6.10 17.53
CA GLN A 224 -0.27 -5.69 18.71
C GLN A 224 1.07 -6.43 18.81
N GLU A 225 1.08 -7.74 18.57
CA GLU A 225 2.33 -8.51 18.54
C GLU A 225 3.24 -8.07 17.39
N ASN A 226 2.69 -7.80 16.20
CA ASN A 226 3.46 -7.32 15.07
C ASN A 226 4.11 -5.96 15.34
N GLU A 227 3.41 -5.03 16.02
CA GLU A 227 3.98 -3.75 16.43
C GLU A 227 5.16 -3.94 17.40
N LYS A 228 5.02 -4.81 18.41
CA LYS A 228 6.12 -5.14 19.34
C LYS A 228 7.35 -5.71 18.61
N LEU A 229 7.14 -6.46 17.54
CA LEU A 229 8.23 -6.95 16.70
C LEU A 229 8.89 -5.83 15.89
N LEU A 230 8.11 -4.86 15.39
CA LEU A 230 8.64 -3.66 14.71
C LEU A 230 9.41 -2.77 15.69
N GLU A 231 8.93 -2.60 16.92
CA GLU A 231 9.67 -1.93 18.00
C GLU A 231 11.01 -2.62 18.26
N ALA A 232 11.04 -3.95 18.34
CA ALA A 232 12.23 -4.74 18.62
C ALA A 232 13.32 -4.62 17.54
N ILE A 233 12.95 -4.32 16.30
CA ILE A 233 13.91 -4.05 15.23
C ILE A 233 14.21 -2.56 15.05
N GLY A 234 13.74 -1.69 15.96
CA GLY A 234 14.14 -0.29 16.05
C GLY A 234 13.52 0.65 15.02
N VAL A 235 12.38 0.29 14.39
CA VAL A 235 11.76 1.10 13.33
C VAL A 235 10.49 1.85 13.78
N VAL A 236 10.21 1.85 15.08
CA VAL A 236 9.06 2.56 15.65
C VAL A 236 9.54 3.67 16.59
N PRO A 237 9.30 4.95 16.29
CA PRO A 237 9.65 6.06 17.18
C PRO A 237 8.96 5.95 18.54
N VAL A 238 9.62 6.43 19.60
CA VAL A 238 9.14 6.32 21.00
C VAL A 238 7.73 6.91 21.15
N ARG A 239 7.44 8.05 20.53
CA ARG A 239 6.12 8.68 20.57
C ARG A 239 5.03 7.79 19.95
N VAL A 240 5.38 7.05 18.91
CA VAL A 240 4.46 6.11 18.24
C VAL A 240 4.27 4.85 19.10
N GLN A 241 5.34 4.35 19.75
CA GLN A 241 5.25 3.25 20.72
C GLN A 241 4.31 3.63 21.89
N ASP A 242 4.40 4.86 22.40
CA ASP A 242 3.50 5.34 23.46
C ASP A 242 2.04 5.39 23.01
N PHE A 243 1.78 5.77 21.76
CA PHE A 243 0.45 5.69 21.16
C PHE A 243 -0.02 4.23 21.07
N ALA A 244 0.82 3.32 20.58
CA ALA A 244 0.50 1.89 20.46
C ALA A 244 0.12 1.27 21.82
N ARG A 245 0.87 1.59 22.89
CA ARG A 245 0.55 1.13 24.25
C ARG A 245 -0.78 1.69 24.78
N LYS A 246 -1.08 2.95 24.50
CA LYS A 246 -2.39 3.54 24.87
C LYS A 246 -3.53 2.86 24.11
N ALA A 247 -3.35 2.62 22.81
CA ALA A 247 -4.32 1.87 21.99
C ALA A 247 -4.54 0.45 22.54
N GLU A 248 -3.46 -0.27 22.86
CA GLU A 248 -3.53 -1.60 23.49
C GLU A 248 -4.28 -1.58 24.82
N SER A 249 -4.07 -0.57 25.67
CA SER A 249 -4.79 -0.43 26.95
C SER A 249 -6.31 -0.22 26.79
N LEU A 250 -6.73 0.25 25.62
CA LEU A 250 -8.14 0.39 25.23
C LEU A 250 -8.66 -0.83 24.46
N GLY A 251 -7.88 -1.90 24.33
CA GLY A 251 -8.25 -3.11 23.60
C GLY A 251 -8.18 -2.96 22.09
N MET A 252 -7.46 -1.94 21.58
CA MET A 252 -7.28 -1.68 20.15
C MET A 252 -5.95 -2.25 19.65
N GLY A 253 -5.88 -2.64 18.37
CA GLY A 253 -4.65 -3.08 17.73
C GLY A 253 -4.10 -1.99 16.83
N PHE A 254 -2.92 -1.47 17.13
CA PHE A 254 -2.21 -0.50 16.30
C PHE A 254 -0.86 -1.05 15.85
N LYS A 255 -0.45 -0.75 14.62
CA LYS A 255 0.90 -0.97 14.11
C LYS A 255 1.25 0.01 13.00
N ILE A 256 2.55 0.29 12.86
CA ILE A 256 3.08 1.00 11.69
C ILE A 256 2.82 0.17 10.42
N SER A 257 2.48 0.85 9.31
CA SER A 257 2.35 0.25 7.98
C SER A 257 3.33 0.92 7.01
N GLY A 258 4.41 0.23 6.69
CA GLY A 258 5.51 0.70 5.85
C GLY A 258 6.85 0.70 6.57
N ALA A 259 7.75 1.61 6.19
CA ALA A 259 9.13 1.58 6.68
C ALA A 259 9.29 2.02 8.15
N GLY A 260 8.32 2.72 8.73
CA GLY A 260 8.49 3.34 10.02
C GLY A 260 9.58 4.41 10.02
N ALA A 261 10.20 4.65 11.17
CA ALA A 261 11.32 5.57 11.29
C ALA A 261 12.26 5.18 12.43
N VAL A 262 13.54 5.46 12.25
CA VAL A 262 14.63 5.19 13.21
C VAL A 262 15.06 6.45 13.95
N CYS A 263 14.49 7.58 13.61
CA CYS A 263 14.72 8.88 14.28
C CYS A 263 13.48 9.75 14.21
N GLY A 264 13.44 10.80 15.00
CA GLY A 264 12.31 11.73 15.10
C GLY A 264 11.12 11.12 15.85
N ASP A 265 9.98 11.79 15.73
CA ASP A 265 8.74 11.46 16.46
C ASP A 265 7.65 10.82 15.58
N CYS A 266 7.84 10.81 14.27
CA CYS A 266 6.84 10.40 13.28
C CYS A 266 7.21 9.08 12.62
N GLY A 267 6.27 8.13 12.57
CA GLY A 267 6.45 6.80 11.98
C GLY A 267 5.75 6.62 10.62
N GLY A 268 5.17 7.68 10.05
CA GLY A 268 4.35 7.57 8.83
C GLY A 268 2.91 7.20 9.15
N ILE A 269 2.32 6.32 8.35
CA ILE A 269 0.99 5.80 8.62
C ILE A 269 1.05 4.52 9.46
N GLY A 270 0.02 4.32 10.26
CA GLY A 270 -0.24 3.08 10.97
C GLY A 270 -1.64 2.56 10.66
N LEU A 271 -1.85 1.29 10.94
CA LEU A 271 -3.15 0.64 10.89
C LEU A 271 -3.70 0.54 12.31
N LEU A 272 -4.97 0.90 12.48
CA LEU A 272 -5.68 0.79 13.75
C LEU A 272 -6.95 -0.06 13.55
N PHE A 273 -7.00 -1.18 14.26
CA PHE A 273 -8.19 -2.02 14.39
C PHE A 273 -8.83 -1.75 15.74
N ILE A 274 -10.11 -1.46 15.75
CA ILE A 274 -10.85 -1.09 16.95
C ILE A 274 -12.01 -2.07 17.20
N PRO A 275 -12.29 -2.41 18.45
CA PRO A 275 -13.50 -3.16 18.80
C PRO A 275 -14.75 -2.37 18.43
N GLU A 276 -15.84 -3.08 18.16
CA GLU A 276 -17.12 -2.46 17.84
C GLU A 276 -17.56 -1.46 18.93
N GLY A 277 -18.06 -0.30 18.50
CA GLY A 277 -18.57 0.74 19.39
C GLY A 277 -17.49 1.62 20.06
N GLN A 278 -16.20 1.42 19.76
CA GLN A 278 -15.12 2.19 20.39
C GLN A 278 -14.54 3.32 19.52
N GLN A 279 -15.20 3.66 18.42
CA GLN A 279 -14.69 4.68 17.48
C GLN A 279 -14.41 6.03 18.17
N ALA A 280 -15.34 6.54 19.01
CA ALA A 280 -15.16 7.81 19.69
C ALA A 280 -13.92 7.84 20.61
N LYS A 281 -13.60 6.72 21.27
CA LYS A 281 -12.39 6.61 22.10
C LYS A 281 -11.11 6.60 21.25
N ALA A 282 -11.16 5.98 20.07
CA ALA A 282 -10.04 5.98 19.15
C ALA A 282 -9.78 7.38 18.60
N GLU A 283 -10.84 8.12 18.25
CA GLU A 283 -10.75 9.52 17.81
C GLU A 283 -10.15 10.42 18.90
N GLU A 284 -10.63 10.30 20.14
CA GLU A 284 -10.11 11.03 21.30
C GLU A 284 -8.62 10.71 21.53
N LEU A 285 -8.24 9.43 21.47
CA LEU A 285 -6.85 9.01 21.60
C LEU A 285 -5.97 9.62 20.50
N CYS A 286 -6.38 9.56 19.26
CA CYS A 286 -5.63 10.14 18.13
C CYS A 286 -5.46 11.65 18.31
N LEU A 287 -6.54 12.38 18.62
CA LEU A 287 -6.51 13.82 18.86
C LEU A 287 -5.58 14.19 20.02
N SER A 288 -5.63 13.44 21.13
CA SER A 288 -4.76 13.68 22.30
C SER A 288 -3.28 13.53 21.99
N CYS A 289 -2.94 12.74 20.97
CA CYS A 289 -1.57 12.54 20.50
C CYS A 289 -1.19 13.45 19.32
N GLY A 290 -2.12 14.26 18.82
CA GLY A 290 -1.93 15.12 17.65
C GLY A 290 -1.92 14.34 16.33
N TYR A 291 -2.55 13.16 16.28
CA TYR A 291 -2.68 12.32 15.10
C TYR A 291 -4.07 12.49 14.48
N THR A 292 -4.17 12.18 13.18
CA THR A 292 -5.45 12.06 12.49
C THR A 292 -5.74 10.59 12.20
N MET A 293 -7.02 10.23 12.19
CA MET A 293 -7.44 8.90 11.76
C MET A 293 -8.55 8.98 10.71
N ASP A 294 -8.49 8.09 9.73
CA ASP A 294 -9.46 8.00 8.64
C ASP A 294 -9.96 6.56 8.49
N PRO A 295 -11.29 6.34 8.37
CA PRO A 295 -11.82 5.01 8.11
C PRO A 295 -11.43 4.53 6.73
N VAL A 296 -11.03 3.28 6.64
CA VAL A 296 -10.66 2.61 5.39
C VAL A 296 -11.22 1.20 5.39
N GLN A 297 -11.58 0.73 4.20
CA GLN A 297 -11.99 -0.64 3.97
C GLN A 297 -11.00 -1.32 3.01
N PHE A 298 -10.94 -2.62 3.03
CA PHE A 298 -10.24 -3.36 1.99
C PHE A 298 -10.98 -3.20 0.66
N HIS A 299 -10.23 -2.99 -0.40
CA HIS A 299 -10.77 -2.99 -1.76
C HIS A 299 -10.74 -4.42 -2.31
N ILE A 300 -11.90 -4.93 -2.69
CA ILE A 300 -12.08 -6.28 -3.24
C ILE A 300 -12.22 -6.19 -4.75
N GLY A 301 -11.49 -7.03 -5.47
CA GLY A 301 -11.54 -7.11 -6.93
C GLY A 301 -10.31 -6.52 -7.62
N GLY A 302 -9.92 -7.16 -8.70
CA GLY A 302 -8.82 -6.71 -9.56
C GLY A 302 -9.22 -5.57 -10.49
N LEU A 303 -8.24 -5.04 -11.21
CA LEU A 303 -8.48 -3.95 -12.16
C LEU A 303 -9.38 -4.38 -13.33
N PRO A 304 -10.21 -3.48 -13.87
CA PRO A 304 -11.25 -3.83 -14.86
C PRO A 304 -10.70 -4.25 -16.23
N CYS A 305 -9.42 -3.97 -16.51
CA CYS A 305 -8.76 -4.33 -17.76
C CYS A 305 -8.14 -5.74 -17.76
N LEU A 306 -8.19 -6.46 -16.64
CA LEU A 306 -7.62 -7.80 -16.56
C LEU A 306 -8.43 -8.82 -17.35
N ALA A 307 -7.71 -9.76 -17.99
CA ALA A 307 -8.28 -10.83 -18.80
C ALA A 307 -8.73 -12.04 -17.97
#